data_4d19460e6f2b8d08af6b8eb4948a5683
#
_entry.id   4d19460e6f2b8d08af6b8eb4948a5683
#
_cell.length_a   1.000
_cell.length_b   1.000
_cell.length_c   1.000
_cell.angle_alpha   90.00
_cell.angle_beta   90.00
_cell.angle_gamma   90.00
#
_symmetry.space_group_name_H-M   'P 1'
#
loop_
_entity.id
_entity.type
_entity.pdbx_description
1 polymer ?
#
loop_
_entity_poly.entity_id
_entity_poly.type
_entity_poly.pdbx_seq_one_letter_code
_entity_poly.pdbx_strand_id
1 'polypeptide(L)'
;MGDQSKDIILSIRGMSKSFGRNRVLDHINLDVRKGTVMGLMGENGAGKSTMMKCLFGTYQKDEGTIYLDGKEVNFSGPKDALENGIAMVHQELNQCLERNVVDNLFLGRYPVNSLGMIDEGRMKNEASELFRKLGMTVNLDQPMRNMSVSQRQMCEIAKAISYNSKVIVLDEPTSSLTVQEVDKLFDMMRMLRDQGISLIYISHKMDEIFEICDDISVLRDGNLVMTKSAKETNMNELITAMVGRVLENRFPPVDNQPKDVILSIQHLSTKYEPYLQDVTFDVREGEIFGLYGLVGAGRTELLETIFGIRTRAAGRVYLNHKPVSYTHLTLPTKLEV
;
A
#
# COMPACT_ATOMS: atom_id res chain seq x y z
N MET A 1 9.48 -36.85 9.60
CA MET A 1 8.59 -35.82 9.05
C MET A 1 7.86 -35.19 10.23
N GLY A 2 8.40 -34.08 10.78
CA GLY A 2 7.76 -33.34 11.88
C GLY A 2 6.43 -32.76 11.42
N ASP A 3 5.48 -32.73 12.32
CA ASP A 3 4.11 -32.26 12.14
C ASP A 3 4.13 -30.74 11.75
N GLN A 4 4.31 -30.44 10.46
CA GLN A 4 4.32 -29.08 9.91
C GLN A 4 2.97 -28.35 10.07
N SER A 5 1.91 -29.06 10.47
CA SER A 5 0.58 -28.48 10.65
C SER A 5 0.46 -27.60 11.91
N LYS A 6 1.33 -27.75 12.89
CA LYS A 6 1.32 -26.97 14.15
C LYS A 6 1.89 -25.55 14.00
N ASP A 7 2.63 -25.28 12.93
CA ASP A 7 3.28 -23.99 12.71
C ASP A 7 2.49 -23.05 11.79
N ILE A 8 1.33 -23.47 11.26
CA ILE A 8 0.50 -22.66 10.36
C ILE A 8 -0.58 -21.95 11.17
N ILE A 9 -0.60 -20.61 11.08
CA ILE A 9 -1.61 -19.78 11.74
C ILE A 9 -2.84 -19.55 10.86
N LEU A 10 -2.62 -19.33 9.56
CA LEU A 10 -3.67 -19.11 8.57
C LEU A 10 -3.46 -20.03 7.39
N SER A 11 -4.53 -20.70 6.99
CA SER A 11 -4.53 -21.58 5.82
C SER A 11 -5.74 -21.32 4.95
N ILE A 12 -5.51 -21.12 3.68
CA ILE A 12 -6.55 -20.97 2.65
C ILE A 12 -6.46 -22.22 1.77
N ARG A 13 -7.59 -22.88 1.50
CA ARG A 13 -7.68 -24.09 0.69
C ARG A 13 -8.75 -23.95 -0.39
N GLY A 14 -8.31 -24.01 -1.65
CA GLY A 14 -9.17 -24.02 -2.82
C GLY A 14 -10.06 -22.78 -2.96
N MET A 15 -9.62 -21.62 -2.45
CA MET A 15 -10.41 -20.40 -2.52
C MET A 15 -10.59 -19.96 -3.97
N SER A 16 -11.86 -19.81 -4.38
CA SER A 16 -12.24 -19.30 -5.69
C SER A 16 -13.21 -18.13 -5.57
N LYS A 17 -13.10 -17.18 -6.50
CA LYS A 17 -14.00 -16.03 -6.59
C LYS A 17 -14.20 -15.56 -8.01
N SER A 18 -15.46 -15.39 -8.40
CA SER A 18 -15.87 -14.86 -9.68
C SER A 18 -16.75 -13.63 -9.53
N PHE A 19 -16.68 -12.73 -10.50
CA PHE A 19 -17.61 -11.60 -10.64
C PHE A 19 -18.28 -11.72 -12.02
N GLY A 20 -19.53 -12.15 -12.02
CA GLY A 20 -20.24 -12.51 -13.24
C GLY A 20 -19.53 -13.67 -13.96
N ARG A 21 -19.06 -13.45 -15.18
CA ARG A 21 -18.31 -14.46 -15.97
C ARG A 21 -16.81 -14.43 -15.76
N ASN A 22 -16.30 -13.45 -15.04
CA ASN A 22 -14.86 -13.29 -14.83
C ASN A 22 -14.43 -13.97 -13.53
N ARG A 23 -13.65 -15.05 -13.63
CA ARG A 23 -13.02 -15.74 -12.49
C ARG A 23 -11.75 -14.99 -12.12
N VAL A 24 -11.73 -14.37 -10.95
CA VAL A 24 -10.64 -13.52 -10.44
C VAL A 24 -9.70 -14.29 -9.54
N LEU A 25 -10.20 -15.30 -8.82
CA LEU A 25 -9.39 -16.23 -8.02
C LEU A 25 -9.75 -17.65 -8.40
N ASP A 26 -8.74 -18.49 -8.62
CA ASP A 26 -8.91 -19.85 -9.05
C ASP A 26 -8.16 -20.83 -8.15
N HIS A 27 -8.89 -21.54 -7.28
CA HIS A 27 -8.40 -22.57 -6.36
C HIS A 27 -7.15 -22.19 -5.56
N ILE A 28 -7.11 -20.98 -5.00
CA ILE A 28 -5.97 -20.47 -4.21
C ILE A 28 -5.74 -21.33 -2.98
N ASN A 29 -4.48 -21.76 -2.81
CA ASN A 29 -3.99 -22.46 -1.63
C ASN A 29 -2.82 -21.67 -1.04
N LEU A 30 -2.99 -21.10 0.17
CA LEU A 30 -1.97 -20.28 0.84
C LEU A 30 -1.84 -20.70 2.29
N ASP A 31 -0.62 -20.86 2.75
CA ASP A 31 -0.29 -21.09 4.16
C ASP A 31 0.56 -19.95 4.70
N VAL A 32 0.20 -19.42 5.85
CA VAL A 32 0.98 -18.42 6.59
C VAL A 32 1.46 -19.06 7.88
N ARG A 33 2.78 -19.09 8.07
CA ARG A 33 3.39 -19.65 9.28
C ARG A 33 3.23 -18.70 10.46
N LYS A 34 3.13 -19.27 11.66
CA LYS A 34 2.99 -18.51 12.91
C LYS A 34 4.26 -17.69 13.19
N GLY A 35 4.09 -16.40 13.52
CA GLY A 35 5.20 -15.52 13.85
C GLY A 35 6.18 -15.33 12.68
N THR A 36 5.68 -15.27 11.44
CA THR A 36 6.46 -14.94 10.25
C THR A 36 5.85 -13.82 9.44
N VAL A 37 6.63 -13.25 8.56
CA VAL A 37 6.19 -12.29 7.55
C VAL A 37 6.07 -12.99 6.20
N MET A 38 4.85 -13.13 5.70
CA MET A 38 4.55 -13.64 4.36
C MET A 38 4.43 -12.49 3.37
N GLY A 39 5.34 -12.40 2.41
CA GLY A 39 5.23 -11.49 1.29
C GLY A 39 4.23 -11.99 0.26
N LEU A 40 3.23 -11.19 -0.09
CA LEU A 40 2.28 -11.50 -1.17
C LEU A 40 2.52 -10.55 -2.33
N MET A 41 3.03 -11.08 -3.42
CA MET A 41 3.36 -10.34 -4.63
C MET A 41 2.46 -10.70 -5.82
N GLY A 42 2.49 -9.88 -6.84
CA GLY A 42 1.76 -10.06 -8.09
C GLY A 42 1.50 -8.71 -8.77
N GLU A 43 1.25 -8.74 -10.07
CA GLU A 43 0.90 -7.54 -10.82
C GLU A 43 -0.44 -6.92 -10.38
N ASN A 44 -0.71 -5.69 -10.82
CA ASN A 44 -2.02 -5.08 -10.63
C ASN A 44 -3.07 -5.90 -11.39
N GLY A 45 -4.18 -6.20 -10.71
CA GLY A 45 -5.20 -7.10 -11.28
C GLY A 45 -4.97 -8.59 -11.05
N ALA A 46 -3.84 -9.03 -10.47
CA ALA A 46 -3.57 -10.45 -10.21
C ALA A 46 -4.55 -11.11 -9.21
N GLY A 47 -5.37 -10.33 -8.48
CA GLY A 47 -6.35 -10.85 -7.53
C GLY A 47 -6.00 -10.65 -6.04
N LYS A 48 -4.85 -10.03 -5.70
CA LYS A 48 -4.39 -9.85 -4.30
C LYS A 48 -5.47 -9.21 -3.40
N SER A 49 -5.97 -8.05 -3.79
CA SER A 49 -6.99 -7.33 -3.01
C SER A 49 -8.32 -8.09 -2.95
N THR A 50 -8.68 -8.86 -3.99
CA THR A 50 -9.86 -9.71 -3.99
C THR A 50 -9.69 -10.85 -3.00
N MET A 51 -8.52 -11.51 -2.96
CA MET A 51 -8.21 -12.56 -2.00
C MET A 51 -8.30 -12.03 -0.56
N MET A 52 -7.73 -10.86 -0.28
CA MET A 52 -7.84 -10.23 1.04
C MET A 52 -9.30 -9.90 1.40
N LYS A 53 -10.07 -9.33 0.48
CA LYS A 53 -11.50 -9.05 0.71
C LYS A 53 -12.33 -10.31 0.97
N CYS A 54 -11.98 -11.44 0.34
CA CYS A 54 -12.58 -12.74 0.66
C CYS A 54 -12.13 -13.24 2.05
N LEU A 55 -10.86 -13.07 2.42
CA LEU A 55 -10.35 -13.41 3.74
C LEU A 55 -11.06 -12.64 4.86
N PHE A 56 -11.37 -11.36 4.63
CA PHE A 56 -12.09 -10.50 5.58
C PHE A 56 -13.61 -10.63 5.53
N GLY A 57 -14.17 -11.50 4.69
CA GLY A 57 -15.62 -11.64 4.53
C GLY A 57 -16.31 -10.43 3.90
N THR A 58 -15.55 -9.45 3.37
CA THR A 58 -16.10 -8.34 2.57
C THR A 58 -16.71 -8.86 1.27
N TYR A 59 -16.05 -9.83 0.66
CA TYR A 59 -16.59 -10.62 -0.43
C TYR A 59 -16.80 -12.05 0.04
N GLN A 60 -17.96 -12.62 -0.26
CA GLN A 60 -18.16 -14.06 -0.06
C GLN A 60 -17.38 -14.81 -1.12
N LYS A 61 -16.53 -15.75 -0.70
CA LYS A 61 -15.86 -16.70 -1.60
C LYS A 61 -16.90 -17.60 -2.24
N ASP A 62 -16.67 -18.03 -3.47
CA ASP A 62 -17.57 -18.94 -4.16
C ASP A 62 -17.29 -20.39 -3.75
N GLU A 63 -16.00 -20.74 -3.55
CA GLU A 63 -15.52 -22.07 -3.16
C GLU A 63 -14.36 -21.95 -2.16
N GLY A 64 -14.04 -23.08 -1.52
CA GLY A 64 -12.86 -23.23 -0.65
C GLY A 64 -13.15 -22.92 0.82
N THR A 65 -12.13 -23.18 1.65
CA THR A 65 -12.18 -23.04 3.10
C THR A 65 -11.02 -22.21 3.62
N ILE A 66 -11.23 -21.55 4.76
CA ILE A 66 -10.22 -20.76 5.48
C ILE A 66 -10.09 -21.38 6.87
N TYR A 67 -8.87 -21.59 7.31
CA TYR A 67 -8.55 -22.05 8.65
C TYR A 67 -7.69 -21.02 9.38
N LEU A 68 -8.07 -20.67 10.58
CA LEU A 68 -7.32 -19.80 11.49
C LEU A 68 -6.98 -20.60 12.76
N ASP A 69 -5.70 -20.73 13.08
CA ASP A 69 -5.22 -21.49 14.24
C ASP A 69 -5.79 -22.93 14.25
N GLY A 70 -5.84 -23.55 13.06
CA GLY A 70 -6.36 -24.90 12.84
C GLY A 70 -7.87 -25.05 12.85
N LYS A 71 -8.64 -23.97 13.08
CA LYS A 71 -10.10 -23.97 13.08
C LYS A 71 -10.64 -23.41 11.79
N GLU A 72 -11.62 -24.06 11.20
CA GLU A 72 -12.33 -23.53 10.06
C GLU A 72 -13.10 -22.26 10.45
N VAL A 73 -12.95 -21.20 9.62
CA VAL A 73 -13.62 -19.91 9.82
C VAL A 73 -14.28 -19.44 8.53
N ASN A 74 -15.37 -18.73 8.69
CA ASN A 74 -16.08 -18.11 7.58
C ASN A 74 -16.68 -16.78 8.07
N PHE A 75 -15.94 -15.69 7.83
CA PHE A 75 -16.29 -14.39 8.35
C PHE A 75 -17.48 -13.77 7.60
N SER A 76 -18.41 -13.22 8.35
CA SER A 76 -19.57 -12.50 7.81
C SER A 76 -19.25 -11.07 7.36
N GLY A 77 -18.06 -10.57 7.73
CA GLY A 77 -17.57 -9.25 7.39
C GLY A 77 -16.31 -8.83 8.16
N PRO A 78 -15.77 -7.63 7.90
CA PRO A 78 -14.53 -7.16 8.52
C PRO A 78 -14.54 -7.12 10.05
N LYS A 79 -15.69 -6.80 10.67
CA LYS A 79 -15.82 -6.79 12.12
C LYS A 79 -15.63 -8.18 12.71
N ASP A 80 -16.26 -9.18 12.11
CA ASP A 80 -16.15 -10.57 12.52
C ASP A 80 -14.71 -11.08 12.36
N ALA A 81 -14.03 -10.75 11.26
CA ALA A 81 -12.61 -11.07 11.06
C ALA A 81 -11.72 -10.44 12.15
N LEU A 82 -11.93 -9.17 12.48
CA LEU A 82 -11.23 -8.46 13.55
C LEU A 82 -11.42 -9.12 14.92
N GLU A 83 -12.65 -9.46 15.28
CA GLU A 83 -12.99 -10.11 16.55
C GLU A 83 -12.37 -11.52 16.66
N ASN A 84 -12.10 -12.18 15.54
CA ASN A 84 -11.41 -13.46 15.48
C ASN A 84 -9.88 -13.35 15.36
N GLY A 85 -9.33 -12.13 15.31
CA GLY A 85 -7.88 -11.89 15.37
C GLY A 85 -7.20 -11.75 14.01
N ILE A 86 -7.95 -11.38 12.96
CA ILE A 86 -7.36 -10.97 11.68
C ILE A 86 -7.65 -9.48 11.46
N ALA A 87 -6.60 -8.67 11.37
CA ALA A 87 -6.70 -7.24 11.08
C ALA A 87 -6.10 -6.91 9.72
N MET A 88 -6.56 -5.81 9.13
CA MET A 88 -6.03 -5.28 7.87
C MET A 88 -5.77 -3.78 7.99
N VAL A 89 -4.60 -3.39 7.52
CA VAL A 89 -4.21 -2.00 7.28
C VAL A 89 -4.28 -1.79 5.78
N HIS A 90 -5.21 -0.95 5.36
CA HIS A 90 -5.48 -0.66 3.96
C HIS A 90 -4.46 0.34 3.40
N GLN A 91 -4.26 0.32 2.09
CA GLN A 91 -3.47 1.30 1.36
C GLN A 91 -4.01 2.72 1.56
N GLU A 92 -5.34 2.89 1.51
CA GLU A 92 -5.98 4.17 1.79
C GLU A 92 -6.31 4.31 3.27
N LEU A 93 -5.92 5.45 3.86
CA LEU A 93 -6.16 5.76 5.26
C LEU A 93 -7.59 6.27 5.46
N ASN A 94 -8.45 5.42 6.00
CA ASN A 94 -9.87 5.70 6.24
C ASN A 94 -10.11 6.20 7.68
N GLN A 95 -9.43 7.28 8.07
CA GLN A 95 -9.48 7.85 9.42
C GLN A 95 -10.44 9.03 9.51
N CYS A 96 -11.04 9.21 10.67
CA CYS A 96 -11.83 10.39 11.00
C CYS A 96 -10.86 11.56 11.29
N LEU A 97 -10.53 12.37 10.28
CA LEU A 97 -9.50 13.41 10.35
C LEU A 97 -9.78 14.47 11.41
N GLU A 98 -11.05 14.78 11.68
CA GLU A 98 -11.48 15.77 12.68
C GLU A 98 -11.45 15.22 14.12
N ARG A 99 -11.27 13.92 14.28
CA ARG A 99 -11.18 13.26 15.58
C ARG A 99 -9.72 13.07 15.99
N ASN A 100 -9.49 13.00 17.30
CA ASN A 100 -8.17 12.76 17.85
C ASN A 100 -7.71 11.29 17.67
N VAL A 101 -6.48 11.01 18.06
CA VAL A 101 -5.86 9.67 17.96
C VAL A 101 -6.63 8.63 18.76
N VAL A 102 -7.05 8.98 20.00
CA VAL A 102 -7.77 8.05 20.88
C VAL A 102 -9.11 7.66 20.28
N ASP A 103 -9.88 8.63 19.79
CA ASP A 103 -11.18 8.38 19.16
C ASP A 103 -11.05 7.45 17.94
N ASN A 104 -10.03 7.68 17.09
CA ASN A 104 -9.77 6.82 15.94
C ASN A 104 -9.36 5.40 16.33
N LEU A 105 -8.57 5.25 17.39
CA LEU A 105 -8.14 3.95 17.90
C LEU A 105 -9.32 3.10 18.39
N PHE A 106 -10.26 3.73 19.10
CA PHE A 106 -11.41 3.05 19.72
C PHE A 106 -12.71 3.18 18.91
N LEU A 107 -12.66 3.69 17.70
CA LEU A 107 -13.84 3.86 16.85
C LEU A 107 -14.62 2.53 16.70
N GLY A 108 -15.90 2.58 17.10
CA GLY A 108 -16.79 1.42 17.06
C GLY A 108 -16.66 0.41 18.23
N ARG A 109 -15.75 0.69 19.22
CA ARG A 109 -15.53 -0.17 20.40
C ARG A 109 -15.19 0.64 21.65
N TYR A 110 -15.88 1.73 21.86
CA TYR A 110 -15.66 2.60 23.01
C TYR A 110 -15.87 1.82 24.32
N PRO A 111 -14.89 1.73 25.22
CA PRO A 111 -15.11 1.18 26.55
C PRO A 111 -16.08 2.04 27.32
N VAL A 112 -16.97 1.40 28.08
CA VAL A 112 -17.95 2.08 28.91
C VAL A 112 -17.69 1.82 30.38
N ASN A 113 -17.96 2.81 31.22
CA ASN A 113 -17.91 2.70 32.67
C ASN A 113 -19.15 1.99 33.23
N SER A 114 -19.23 1.81 34.55
CA SER A 114 -20.34 1.15 35.23
C SER A 114 -21.70 1.83 35.04
N LEU A 115 -21.72 3.08 34.60
CA LEU A 115 -22.92 3.88 34.33
C LEU A 115 -23.31 3.85 32.85
N GLY A 116 -22.61 3.09 32.00
CA GLY A 116 -22.85 2.99 30.56
C GLY A 116 -22.35 4.19 29.73
N MET A 117 -21.59 5.10 30.34
CA MET A 117 -20.96 6.23 29.64
C MET A 117 -19.56 5.86 29.14
N ILE A 118 -19.10 6.49 28.06
CA ILE A 118 -17.74 6.30 27.51
C ILE A 118 -16.70 6.61 28.59
N ASP A 119 -15.76 5.68 28.79
CA ASP A 119 -14.66 5.81 29.73
C ASP A 119 -13.42 6.37 29.02
N GLU A 120 -13.37 7.71 28.89
CA GLU A 120 -12.26 8.40 28.23
C GLU A 120 -10.92 8.18 28.94
N GLY A 121 -10.93 8.06 30.29
CA GLY A 121 -9.73 7.82 31.08
C GLY A 121 -9.11 6.47 30.74
N ARG A 122 -9.93 5.43 30.67
CA ARG A 122 -9.51 4.10 30.24
C ARG A 122 -8.98 4.09 28.81
N MET A 123 -9.68 4.77 27.88
CA MET A 123 -9.24 4.90 26.49
C MET A 123 -7.85 5.53 26.37
N LYS A 124 -7.60 6.64 27.06
CA LYS A 124 -6.30 7.32 27.04
C LYS A 124 -5.19 6.46 27.65
N ASN A 125 -5.47 5.77 28.74
CA ASN A 125 -4.50 4.88 29.39
C ASN A 125 -4.13 3.70 28.48
N GLU A 126 -5.11 3.01 27.92
CA GLU A 126 -4.88 1.89 26.97
C GLU A 126 -4.13 2.35 25.71
N ALA A 127 -4.49 3.51 25.14
CA ALA A 127 -3.80 4.09 24.01
C ALA A 127 -2.34 4.44 24.35
N SER A 128 -2.11 5.10 25.47
CA SER A 128 -0.77 5.47 25.93
C SER A 128 0.13 4.23 26.12
N GLU A 129 -0.41 3.19 26.76
CA GLU A 129 0.32 1.93 26.94
C GLU A 129 0.65 1.26 25.61
N LEU A 130 -0.30 1.23 24.67
CA LEU A 130 -0.11 0.67 23.34
C LEU A 130 1.00 1.39 22.57
N PHE A 131 0.93 2.72 22.46
CA PHE A 131 1.96 3.49 21.75
C PHE A 131 3.34 3.40 22.43
N ARG A 132 3.38 3.33 23.77
CA ARG A 132 4.62 3.08 24.51
C ARG A 132 5.22 1.70 24.18
N LYS A 133 4.40 0.64 24.12
CA LYS A 133 4.84 -0.71 23.69
C LYS A 133 5.39 -0.73 22.28
N LEU A 134 4.86 0.11 21.39
CA LEU A 134 5.31 0.27 20.02
C LEU A 134 6.52 1.20 19.86
N GLY A 135 7.07 1.74 20.98
CA GLY A 135 8.17 2.69 20.93
C GLY A 135 7.82 4.03 20.28
N MET A 136 6.54 4.37 20.22
CA MET A 136 6.03 5.57 19.53
C MET A 136 5.67 6.67 20.52
N THR A 137 6.09 7.89 20.20
CA THR A 137 5.65 9.10 20.92
C THR A 137 4.58 9.81 20.08
N VAL A 138 3.34 9.79 20.57
CA VAL A 138 2.18 10.36 19.88
C VAL A 138 1.41 11.26 20.83
N ASN A 139 1.01 12.45 20.37
CA ASN A 139 0.07 13.28 21.12
C ASN A 139 -1.35 12.72 20.93
N LEU A 140 -1.88 12.07 21.95
CA LEU A 140 -3.17 11.36 21.90
C LEU A 140 -4.37 12.27 21.68
N ASP A 141 -4.29 13.53 22.10
CA ASP A 141 -5.36 14.52 21.95
C ASP A 141 -5.31 15.30 20.61
N GLN A 142 -4.26 15.06 19.81
CA GLN A 142 -4.08 15.72 18.53
C GLN A 142 -5.09 15.20 17.49
N PRO A 143 -5.80 16.07 16.75
CA PRO A 143 -6.61 15.68 15.62
C PRO A 143 -5.78 15.01 14.52
N MET A 144 -6.31 13.93 13.92
CA MET A 144 -5.59 13.16 12.89
C MET A 144 -5.18 14.02 11.68
N ARG A 145 -5.93 15.05 11.33
CA ARG A 145 -5.59 15.99 10.24
C ARG A 145 -4.26 16.71 10.41
N ASN A 146 -3.81 16.89 11.66
CA ASN A 146 -2.54 17.56 12.00
C ASN A 146 -1.34 16.61 12.01
N MET A 147 -1.55 15.33 11.69
CA MET A 147 -0.51 14.31 11.62
C MET A 147 -0.01 14.13 10.19
N SER A 148 1.28 13.81 10.05
CA SER A 148 1.82 13.39 8.76
C SER A 148 1.17 12.08 8.29
N VAL A 149 1.27 11.78 7.01
CA VAL A 149 0.73 10.53 6.44
C VAL A 149 1.34 9.32 7.14
N SER A 150 2.64 9.34 7.39
CA SER A 150 3.34 8.26 8.10
C SER A 150 2.86 8.09 9.54
N GLN A 151 2.68 9.17 10.29
CA GLN A 151 2.13 9.10 11.64
C GLN A 151 0.72 8.50 11.64
N ARG A 152 -0.11 8.87 10.67
CA ARG A 152 -1.45 8.29 10.49
C ARG A 152 -1.38 6.81 10.15
N GLN A 153 -0.45 6.39 9.29
CA GLN A 153 -0.21 4.99 8.96
C GLN A 153 0.15 4.18 10.21
N MET A 154 1.06 4.72 11.03
CA MET A 154 1.44 4.09 12.30
C MET A 154 0.27 3.97 13.28
N CYS A 155 -0.66 4.94 13.30
CA CYS A 155 -1.88 4.83 14.09
C CYS A 155 -2.82 3.73 13.60
N GLU A 156 -2.93 3.48 12.29
CA GLU A 156 -3.71 2.34 11.76
C GLU A 156 -3.10 1.00 12.17
N ILE A 157 -1.77 0.88 12.13
CA ILE A 157 -1.09 -0.34 12.60
C ILE A 157 -1.31 -0.53 14.11
N ALA A 158 -1.16 0.54 14.90
CA ALA A 158 -1.46 0.49 16.35
C ALA A 158 -2.91 0.06 16.60
N LYS A 159 -3.86 0.57 15.81
CA LYS A 159 -5.26 0.16 15.86
C LYS A 159 -5.43 -1.34 15.55
N ALA A 160 -4.78 -1.86 14.51
CA ALA A 160 -4.82 -3.27 14.17
C ALA A 160 -4.30 -4.16 15.33
N ILE A 161 -3.19 -3.76 15.95
CA ILE A 161 -2.60 -4.46 17.10
C ILE A 161 -3.53 -4.45 18.30
N SER A 162 -4.24 -3.35 18.53
CA SER A 162 -5.14 -3.18 19.68
C SER A 162 -6.36 -4.13 19.70
N TYR A 163 -6.58 -4.88 18.59
CA TYR A 163 -7.57 -5.96 18.51
C TYR A 163 -7.03 -7.34 18.94
N ASN A 164 -5.83 -7.42 19.53
CA ASN A 164 -5.13 -8.67 19.83
C ASN A 164 -5.02 -9.59 18.60
N SER A 165 -4.72 -9.01 17.46
CA SER A 165 -4.68 -9.71 16.18
C SER A 165 -3.58 -10.77 16.18
N LYS A 166 -3.91 -11.97 15.67
CA LYS A 166 -2.97 -13.06 15.42
C LYS A 166 -2.30 -12.91 14.05
N VAL A 167 -3.05 -12.34 13.10
CA VAL A 167 -2.62 -12.06 11.72
C VAL A 167 -2.94 -10.62 11.37
N ILE A 168 -1.96 -9.88 10.87
CA ILE A 168 -2.13 -8.52 10.38
C ILE A 168 -1.75 -8.46 8.91
N VAL A 169 -2.67 -8.02 8.07
CA VAL A 169 -2.42 -7.76 6.65
C VAL A 169 -2.05 -6.30 6.47
N LEU A 170 -0.93 -6.04 5.81
CA LEU A 170 -0.43 -4.70 5.46
C LEU A 170 -0.47 -4.58 3.93
N ASP A 171 -1.40 -3.77 3.41
CA ASP A 171 -1.60 -3.58 1.97
C ASP A 171 -0.89 -2.32 1.49
N GLU A 172 0.24 -2.48 0.81
CA GLU A 172 1.13 -1.42 0.30
C GLU A 172 1.43 -0.29 1.31
N PRO A 173 1.85 -0.60 2.55
CA PRO A 173 1.94 0.39 3.61
C PRO A 173 3.05 1.42 3.40
N THR A 174 3.95 1.21 2.45
CA THR A 174 5.11 2.09 2.18
C THR A 174 4.92 3.03 0.99
N SER A 175 3.75 3.03 0.36
CA SER A 175 3.50 3.79 -0.88
C SER A 175 3.70 5.31 -0.73
N SER A 176 3.52 5.85 0.47
CA SER A 176 3.62 7.27 0.78
C SER A 176 4.64 7.60 1.87
N LEU A 177 5.53 6.64 2.21
CA LEU A 177 6.54 6.79 3.25
C LEU A 177 7.90 7.18 2.68
N THR A 178 8.66 7.97 3.43
CA THR A 178 10.08 8.20 3.20
C THR A 178 10.91 6.97 3.60
N VAL A 179 12.16 6.87 3.14
CA VAL A 179 13.07 5.75 3.47
C VAL A 179 13.19 5.56 4.99
N GLN A 180 13.39 6.65 5.75
CA GLN A 180 13.51 6.59 7.22
C GLN A 180 12.23 6.11 7.92
N GLU A 181 11.06 6.37 7.31
CA GLU A 181 9.77 5.90 7.83
C GLU A 181 9.52 4.44 7.50
N VAL A 182 10.01 3.97 6.35
CA VAL A 182 10.01 2.55 5.98
C VAL A 182 10.85 1.74 6.97
N ASP A 183 12.05 2.22 7.33
CA ASP A 183 12.91 1.56 8.32
C ASP A 183 12.19 1.38 9.67
N LYS A 184 11.51 2.43 10.15
CA LYS A 184 10.71 2.36 11.38
C LYS A 184 9.54 1.39 11.29
N LEU A 185 8.88 1.33 10.14
CA LEU A 185 7.82 0.35 9.88
C LEU A 185 8.39 -1.07 9.94
N PHE A 186 9.52 -1.33 9.34
CA PHE A 186 10.16 -2.65 9.35
C PHE A 186 10.62 -3.06 10.75
N ASP A 187 11.16 -2.13 11.52
CA ASP A 187 11.49 -2.41 12.92
C ASP A 187 10.26 -2.79 13.74
N MET A 188 9.13 -2.11 13.53
CA MET A 188 7.86 -2.47 14.15
C MET A 188 7.38 -3.85 13.68
N MET A 189 7.46 -4.16 12.39
CA MET A 189 7.08 -5.48 11.86
C MET A 189 7.94 -6.60 12.46
N ARG A 190 9.26 -6.38 12.60
CA ARG A 190 10.18 -7.33 13.27
C ARG A 190 9.76 -7.54 14.74
N MET A 191 9.49 -6.47 15.46
CA MET A 191 9.02 -6.55 16.85
C MET A 191 7.70 -7.33 16.98
N LEU A 192 6.72 -7.10 16.09
CA LEU A 192 5.44 -7.81 16.09
C LEU A 192 5.63 -9.30 15.80
N ARG A 193 6.44 -9.63 14.80
CA ARG A 193 6.82 -11.01 14.48
C ARG A 193 7.45 -11.71 15.68
N ASP A 194 8.39 -11.04 16.35
CA ASP A 194 9.08 -11.60 17.51
C ASP A 194 8.14 -11.79 18.72
N GLN A 195 7.02 -11.08 18.77
CA GLN A 195 5.91 -11.29 19.71
C GLN A 195 4.95 -12.41 19.27
N GLY A 196 5.21 -13.07 18.15
CA GLY A 196 4.42 -14.19 17.62
C GLY A 196 3.23 -13.77 16.77
N ILE A 197 3.11 -12.51 16.39
CA ILE A 197 2.11 -12.01 15.44
C ILE A 197 2.59 -12.34 14.03
N SER A 198 1.71 -12.89 13.20
CA SER A 198 2.02 -13.21 11.81
C SER A 198 1.58 -12.06 10.91
N LEU A 199 2.38 -11.75 9.92
CA LEU A 199 2.15 -10.63 9.03
C LEU A 199 1.99 -11.12 7.59
N ILE A 200 1.04 -10.55 6.85
CA ILE A 200 0.95 -10.66 5.39
C ILE A 200 1.29 -9.28 4.84
N TYR A 201 2.42 -9.18 4.16
CA TYR A 201 2.94 -7.95 3.61
C TYR A 201 2.74 -7.91 2.10
N ILE A 202 1.86 -7.05 1.63
CA ILE A 202 1.58 -6.87 0.21
C ILE A 202 2.38 -5.67 -0.28
N SER A 203 3.28 -5.90 -1.22
CA SER A 203 4.07 -4.84 -1.86
C SER A 203 4.42 -5.25 -3.29
N HIS A 204 4.66 -4.28 -4.15
CA HIS A 204 5.23 -4.45 -5.47
C HIS A 204 6.74 -4.11 -5.49
N LYS A 205 7.30 -3.64 -4.37
CA LYS A 205 8.71 -3.28 -4.23
C LYS A 205 9.50 -4.51 -3.76
N MET A 206 10.27 -5.07 -4.68
CA MET A 206 11.00 -6.33 -4.44
C MET A 206 12.05 -6.20 -3.34
N ASP A 207 12.74 -5.06 -3.27
CA ASP A 207 13.77 -4.82 -2.25
C ASP A 207 13.17 -4.91 -0.84
N GLU A 208 11.98 -4.33 -0.63
CA GLU A 208 11.25 -4.41 0.63
C GLU A 208 10.87 -5.85 0.98
N ILE A 209 10.41 -6.62 -0.01
CA ILE A 209 10.02 -8.03 0.19
C ILE A 209 11.22 -8.88 0.64
N PHE A 210 12.37 -8.72 -0.01
CA PHE A 210 13.58 -9.47 0.38
C PHE A 210 14.15 -9.04 1.72
N GLU A 211 13.91 -7.80 2.15
CA GLU A 211 14.39 -7.28 3.43
C GLU A 211 13.59 -7.80 4.62
N ILE A 212 12.24 -7.87 4.49
CA ILE A 212 11.38 -8.08 5.66
C ILE A 212 10.68 -9.45 5.69
N CYS A 213 10.47 -10.11 4.52
CA CYS A 213 9.68 -11.32 4.44
C CYS A 213 10.50 -12.58 4.72
N ASP A 214 9.88 -13.52 5.43
CA ASP A 214 10.42 -14.87 5.65
C ASP A 214 10.04 -15.82 4.49
N ASP A 215 8.80 -15.72 4.01
CA ASP A 215 8.27 -16.47 2.87
C ASP A 215 7.68 -15.51 1.84
N ILE A 216 7.70 -15.90 0.57
CA ILE A 216 7.16 -15.13 -0.54
C ILE A 216 6.19 -15.97 -1.34
N SER A 217 4.99 -15.46 -1.55
CA SER A 217 3.97 -16.02 -2.42
C SER A 217 3.69 -15.08 -3.60
N VAL A 218 3.58 -15.63 -4.79
CA VAL A 218 3.29 -14.87 -6.02
C VAL A 218 1.94 -15.27 -6.56
N LEU A 219 1.06 -14.27 -6.70
CA LEU A 219 -0.23 -14.39 -7.34
C LEU A 219 -0.14 -13.83 -8.77
N ARG A 220 -0.59 -14.60 -9.77
CA ARG A 220 -0.66 -14.19 -11.16
C ARG A 220 -1.93 -14.73 -11.81
N ASP A 221 -2.69 -13.86 -12.48
CA ASP A 221 -3.91 -14.21 -13.22
C ASP A 221 -4.89 -15.05 -12.38
N GLY A 222 -5.07 -14.66 -11.11
CA GLY A 222 -5.96 -15.34 -10.17
C GLY A 222 -5.44 -16.67 -9.62
N ASN A 223 -4.19 -17.05 -9.89
CA ASN A 223 -3.57 -18.30 -9.44
C ASN A 223 -2.35 -18.05 -8.55
N LEU A 224 -2.16 -18.85 -7.51
CA LEU A 224 -0.94 -18.84 -6.73
C LEU A 224 0.12 -19.69 -7.46
N VAL A 225 1.08 -18.99 -8.10
CA VAL A 225 2.06 -19.64 -8.99
C VAL A 225 3.36 -20.03 -8.29
N MET A 226 3.66 -19.41 -7.14
CA MET A 226 4.86 -19.71 -6.37
C MET A 226 4.62 -19.45 -4.88
N THR A 227 5.18 -20.31 -4.02
CA THR A 227 5.40 -20.04 -2.60
C THR A 227 6.75 -20.62 -2.22
N LYS A 228 7.67 -19.78 -1.75
CA LYS A 228 9.04 -20.15 -1.35
C LYS A 228 9.52 -19.34 -0.18
N SER A 229 10.51 -19.85 0.54
CA SER A 229 11.27 -19.03 1.50
C SER A 229 12.01 -17.90 0.77
N ALA A 230 12.02 -16.71 1.36
CA ALA A 230 12.76 -15.57 0.81
C ALA A 230 14.26 -15.85 0.64
N LYS A 231 14.82 -16.75 1.47
CA LYS A 231 16.23 -17.16 1.41
C LYS A 231 16.54 -18.12 0.26
N GLU A 232 15.52 -18.80 -0.28
CA GLU A 232 15.64 -19.82 -1.33
C GLU A 232 15.23 -19.31 -2.70
N THR A 233 14.88 -18.04 -2.82
CA THR A 233 14.50 -17.40 -4.09
C THR A 233 15.37 -16.18 -4.39
N ASN A 234 15.28 -15.70 -5.62
CA ASN A 234 16.02 -14.53 -6.06
C ASN A 234 15.12 -13.60 -6.92
N MET A 235 15.61 -12.39 -7.15
CA MET A 235 14.90 -11.35 -7.89
C MET A 235 14.42 -11.81 -9.28
N ASN A 236 15.27 -12.54 -10.03
CA ASN A 236 14.92 -12.97 -11.39
C ASN A 236 13.84 -14.05 -11.39
N GLU A 237 13.88 -14.99 -10.44
CA GLU A 237 12.85 -15.99 -10.27
C GLU A 237 11.51 -15.34 -9.90
N LEU A 238 11.54 -14.36 -9.00
CA LEU A 238 10.37 -13.64 -8.56
C LEU A 238 9.73 -12.87 -9.73
N ILE A 239 10.53 -12.15 -10.51
CA ILE A 239 10.07 -11.45 -11.73
C ILE A 239 9.47 -12.44 -12.72
N THR A 240 10.13 -13.58 -12.95
CA THR A 240 9.64 -14.60 -13.87
C THR A 240 8.30 -15.16 -13.41
N ALA A 241 8.14 -15.41 -12.10
CA ALA A 241 6.88 -15.89 -11.54
C ALA A 241 5.76 -14.85 -11.71
N MET A 242 6.05 -13.57 -11.51
CA MET A 242 5.08 -12.48 -11.67
C MET A 242 4.66 -12.27 -13.12
N VAL A 243 5.62 -12.21 -14.05
CA VAL A 243 5.38 -11.88 -15.47
C VAL A 243 5.01 -13.11 -16.30
N GLY A 244 5.39 -14.30 -15.86
CA GLY A 244 5.12 -15.58 -16.55
C GLY A 244 6.06 -15.93 -17.69
N ARG A 245 7.08 -15.11 -17.93
CA ARG A 245 8.13 -15.38 -18.93
C ARG A 245 9.47 -14.89 -18.42
N VAL A 246 10.53 -15.53 -18.85
CA VAL A 246 11.90 -15.04 -18.60
C VAL A 246 12.08 -13.71 -19.33
N LEU A 247 12.45 -12.66 -18.59
CA LEU A 247 12.83 -11.40 -19.20
C LEU A 247 14.31 -11.49 -19.62
N GLU A 248 14.55 -11.79 -20.88
CA GLU A 248 15.91 -11.85 -21.44
C GLU A 248 16.60 -10.48 -21.39
N ASN A 249 15.85 -9.39 -21.58
CA ASN A 249 16.33 -8.02 -21.46
C ASN A 249 15.40 -7.18 -20.59
N ARG A 250 15.87 -6.83 -19.39
CA ARG A 250 15.16 -5.94 -18.45
C ARG A 250 14.96 -4.53 -19.01
N PHE A 251 15.90 -4.11 -19.84
CA PHE A 251 15.88 -2.83 -20.55
C PHE A 251 16.10 -3.12 -22.04
N PRO A 252 15.03 -3.15 -22.86
CA PRO A 252 15.20 -3.31 -24.29
C PRO A 252 16.08 -2.19 -24.82
N PRO A 253 16.94 -2.47 -25.83
CA PRO A 253 17.74 -1.44 -26.46
C PRO A 253 16.81 -0.33 -26.98
N VAL A 254 17.18 0.91 -26.69
CA VAL A 254 16.45 2.08 -27.18
C VAL A 254 16.99 2.38 -28.58
N ASP A 255 16.16 2.11 -29.60
CA ASP A 255 16.48 2.33 -31.01
C ASP A 255 15.76 3.57 -31.58
N ASN A 256 15.43 4.53 -30.71
CA ASN A 256 14.82 5.77 -31.12
C ASN A 256 15.89 6.80 -31.49
N GLN A 257 15.64 7.52 -32.58
CA GLN A 257 16.47 8.67 -33.00
C GLN A 257 15.67 9.96 -32.71
N PRO A 258 15.98 10.67 -31.61
CA PRO A 258 15.31 11.93 -31.31
C PRO A 258 15.52 12.94 -32.44
N LYS A 259 14.44 13.60 -32.86
CA LYS A 259 14.44 14.60 -33.93
C LYS A 259 14.50 16.03 -33.36
N ASP A 260 13.69 16.93 -33.92
CA ASP A 260 13.65 18.33 -33.50
C ASP A 260 13.02 18.51 -32.14
N VAL A 261 13.32 19.62 -31.47
CA VAL A 261 12.73 20.00 -30.19
C VAL A 261 11.24 20.33 -30.39
N ILE A 262 10.36 19.56 -29.75
CA ILE A 262 8.91 19.81 -29.81
C ILE A 262 8.37 20.54 -28.58
N LEU A 263 9.00 20.34 -27.42
CA LEU A 263 8.63 21.03 -26.17
C LEU A 263 9.88 21.65 -25.58
N SER A 264 9.85 22.96 -25.33
CA SER A 264 10.94 23.70 -24.69
C SER A 264 10.42 24.46 -23.47
N ILE A 265 11.02 24.21 -22.32
CA ILE A 265 10.74 24.86 -21.06
C ILE A 265 11.93 25.77 -20.77
N GLN A 266 11.67 27.05 -20.58
CA GLN A 266 12.72 28.05 -20.38
C GLN A 266 12.44 28.87 -19.12
N HIS A 267 13.37 28.77 -18.15
CA HIS A 267 13.38 29.56 -16.91
C HIS A 267 12.07 29.49 -16.11
N LEU A 268 11.40 28.31 -16.11
CA LEU A 268 10.11 28.13 -15.47
C LEU A 268 10.21 28.20 -13.96
N SER A 269 9.42 29.06 -13.35
CA SER A 269 9.32 29.21 -11.90
C SER A 269 7.86 29.26 -11.48
N THR A 270 7.54 28.72 -10.29
CA THR A 270 6.17 28.71 -9.73
C THR A 270 5.98 29.85 -8.75
N LYS A 271 4.72 30.34 -8.62
CA LYS A 271 4.35 31.43 -7.74
C LYS A 271 4.08 31.00 -6.29
N TYR A 272 3.66 29.75 -6.09
CA TYR A 272 3.22 29.21 -4.80
C TYR A 272 4.05 27.97 -4.43
N GLU A 273 4.20 27.72 -3.13
CA GLU A 273 4.87 26.53 -2.62
C GLU A 273 4.21 25.21 -3.09
N PRO A 274 5.03 24.15 -3.32
CA PRO A 274 6.49 24.17 -3.32
C PRO A 274 7.05 24.96 -4.50
N TYR A 275 8.08 25.78 -4.25
CA TYR A 275 8.65 26.65 -5.26
C TYR A 275 9.57 25.87 -6.21
N LEU A 276 9.28 25.95 -7.51
CA LEU A 276 10.22 25.61 -8.56
C LEU A 276 10.97 26.88 -8.97
N GLN A 277 12.25 26.78 -9.14
CA GLN A 277 13.10 27.92 -9.51
C GLN A 277 13.92 27.57 -10.75
N ASP A 278 13.76 28.40 -11.79
CA ASP A 278 14.59 28.41 -12.99
C ASP A 278 14.75 27.07 -13.70
N VAL A 279 13.64 26.33 -13.88
CA VAL A 279 13.67 25.02 -14.55
C VAL A 279 13.73 25.21 -16.05
N THR A 280 14.76 24.62 -16.69
CA THR A 280 14.97 24.68 -18.13
C THR A 280 15.32 23.32 -18.68
N PHE A 281 14.60 22.84 -19.71
CA PHE A 281 14.87 21.62 -20.45
C PHE A 281 14.10 21.59 -21.77
N ASP A 282 14.56 20.74 -22.68
CA ASP A 282 13.94 20.49 -23.96
C ASP A 282 13.56 19.03 -24.10
N VAL A 283 12.46 18.75 -24.81
CA VAL A 283 12.04 17.40 -25.18
C VAL A 283 11.92 17.32 -26.71
N ARG A 284 12.52 16.28 -27.29
CA ARG A 284 12.56 16.08 -28.74
C ARG A 284 11.47 15.14 -29.24
N GLU A 285 11.11 15.26 -30.48
CA GLU A 285 10.18 14.34 -31.14
C GLU A 285 10.76 12.92 -31.14
N GLY A 286 9.95 11.94 -30.69
CA GLY A 286 10.36 10.54 -30.57
C GLY A 286 11.27 10.24 -29.37
N GLU A 287 11.50 11.21 -28.46
CA GLU A 287 12.28 11.04 -27.26
C GLU A 287 11.40 10.54 -26.10
N ILE A 288 11.97 9.63 -25.29
CA ILE A 288 11.42 9.31 -23.96
C ILE A 288 12.25 10.11 -22.93
N PHE A 289 11.66 11.22 -22.47
CA PHE A 289 12.31 12.10 -21.50
C PHE A 289 11.92 11.73 -20.07
N GLY A 290 12.88 11.36 -19.21
CA GLY A 290 12.65 10.97 -17.83
C GLY A 290 12.82 12.12 -16.84
N LEU A 291 11.78 12.41 -16.05
CA LEU A 291 11.85 13.31 -14.90
C LEU A 291 12.00 12.50 -13.62
N TYR A 292 13.17 12.58 -12.99
CA TYR A 292 13.47 11.87 -11.74
C TYR A 292 13.66 12.85 -10.58
N GLY A 293 13.34 12.41 -9.35
CA GLY A 293 13.55 13.20 -8.14
C GLY A 293 12.89 12.55 -6.93
N LEU A 294 13.29 12.94 -5.73
CA LEU A 294 12.72 12.46 -4.47
C LEU A 294 11.27 12.92 -4.29
N VAL A 295 10.56 12.33 -3.34
CA VAL A 295 9.24 12.80 -2.91
C VAL A 295 9.38 14.25 -2.43
N GLY A 296 8.51 15.14 -2.90
CA GLY A 296 8.59 16.58 -2.60
C GLY A 296 9.55 17.39 -3.47
N ALA A 297 10.22 16.78 -4.47
CA ALA A 297 11.14 17.50 -5.38
C ALA A 297 10.42 18.43 -6.39
N GLY A 298 9.10 18.52 -6.35
CA GLY A 298 8.34 19.44 -7.22
C GLY A 298 8.02 18.89 -8.62
N ARG A 299 8.16 17.56 -8.86
CA ARG A 299 7.87 16.97 -10.19
C ARG A 299 6.43 17.14 -10.63
N THR A 300 5.49 16.90 -9.72
CA THR A 300 4.05 17.09 -9.98
C THR A 300 3.75 18.54 -10.25
N GLU A 301 4.29 19.44 -9.45
CA GLU A 301 4.14 20.89 -9.59
C GLU A 301 4.71 21.40 -10.92
N LEU A 302 5.82 20.84 -11.36
CA LEU A 302 6.41 21.14 -12.67
C LEU A 302 5.45 20.76 -13.80
N LEU A 303 4.94 19.53 -13.80
CA LEU A 303 4.00 19.07 -14.80
C LEU A 303 2.70 19.86 -14.77
N GLU A 304 2.12 20.11 -13.60
CA GLU A 304 0.92 20.94 -13.42
C GLU A 304 1.13 22.37 -13.94
N THR A 305 2.34 22.93 -13.77
CA THR A 305 2.68 24.26 -14.28
C THR A 305 2.84 24.26 -15.80
N ILE A 306 3.47 23.20 -16.36
CA ILE A 306 3.58 23.02 -17.81
C ILE A 306 2.20 22.83 -18.44
N PHE A 307 1.29 22.11 -17.78
CA PHE A 307 -0.10 21.92 -18.23
C PHE A 307 -1.01 23.13 -17.97
N GLY A 308 -0.55 24.16 -17.23
CA GLY A 308 -1.34 25.34 -16.92
C GLY A 308 -2.35 25.18 -15.80
N ILE A 309 -2.29 24.08 -15.03
CA ILE A 309 -3.09 23.86 -13.82
C ILE A 309 -2.62 24.79 -12.71
N ARG A 310 -1.28 24.97 -12.59
CA ARG A 310 -0.65 25.91 -11.67
C ARG A 310 -0.19 27.17 -12.39
N THR A 311 -0.30 28.31 -11.70
CA THR A 311 0.17 29.60 -12.21
C THR A 311 1.69 29.67 -12.16
N ARG A 312 2.32 29.92 -13.30
CA ARG A 312 3.76 30.23 -13.38
C ARG A 312 4.03 31.63 -12.87
N ALA A 313 5.15 31.81 -12.18
CA ALA A 313 5.66 33.12 -11.76
C ALA A 313 6.55 33.75 -12.86
N ALA A 314 7.37 32.93 -13.53
CA ALA A 314 8.30 33.34 -14.58
C ALA A 314 8.52 32.20 -15.57
N GLY A 315 9.18 32.49 -16.67
CA GLY A 315 9.57 31.53 -17.69
C GLY A 315 8.57 31.39 -18.83
N ARG A 316 8.94 30.58 -19.81
CA ARG A 316 8.16 30.35 -21.03
C ARG A 316 8.10 28.87 -21.36
N VAL A 317 6.99 28.46 -21.96
CA VAL A 317 6.80 27.11 -22.51
C VAL A 317 6.53 27.26 -23.99
N TYR A 318 7.24 26.48 -24.80
CA TYR A 318 7.06 26.43 -26.24
C TYR A 318 6.66 25.02 -26.66
N LEU A 319 5.64 24.90 -27.49
CA LEU A 319 5.24 23.65 -28.12
C LEU A 319 5.33 23.84 -29.64
N ASN A 320 6.09 23.00 -30.33
CA ASN A 320 6.37 23.14 -31.75
C ASN A 320 6.83 24.58 -32.13
N HIS A 321 7.79 25.09 -31.38
CA HIS A 321 8.35 26.44 -31.52
C HIS A 321 7.38 27.61 -31.29
N LYS A 322 6.13 27.34 -30.89
CA LYS A 322 5.12 28.36 -30.60
C LYS A 322 5.00 28.54 -29.09
N PRO A 323 5.01 29.79 -28.57
CA PRO A 323 4.80 30.02 -27.15
C PRO A 323 3.39 29.57 -26.75
N VAL A 324 3.29 28.80 -25.67
CA VAL A 324 2.00 28.35 -25.12
C VAL A 324 1.57 29.33 -24.02
N SER A 325 0.44 30.02 -24.25
CA SER A 325 -0.23 30.87 -23.28
C SER A 325 -1.45 30.15 -22.74
N TYR A 326 -1.42 29.76 -21.47
CA TYR A 326 -2.48 28.93 -20.84
C TYR A 326 -3.73 29.72 -20.45
N THR A 327 -4.22 30.61 -21.31
CA THR A 327 -5.52 31.20 -21.08
C THR A 327 -6.68 30.28 -21.51
N HIS A 328 -6.41 29.15 -22.18
CA HIS A 328 -7.44 28.26 -22.76
C HIS A 328 -6.99 26.80 -22.87
N LEU A 329 -6.70 26.11 -21.76
CA LEU A 329 -7.00 24.68 -21.69
C LEU A 329 -8.44 24.53 -21.19
N THR A 330 -9.41 24.89 -22.04
CA THR A 330 -10.73 24.31 -21.90
C THR A 330 -10.58 22.84 -22.29
N LEU A 331 -10.63 21.94 -21.32
CA LEU A 331 -11.06 20.57 -21.58
C LEU A 331 -12.28 20.64 -22.52
N PRO A 332 -12.35 19.82 -23.58
CA PRO A 332 -13.56 19.75 -24.38
C PRO A 332 -14.72 19.34 -23.47
N THR A 333 -15.48 20.30 -23.01
CA THR A 333 -16.74 20.11 -22.29
C THR A 333 -17.85 19.80 -23.31
N LYS A 334 -17.66 18.77 -24.12
CA LYS A 334 -18.74 18.13 -24.85
C LYS A 334 -18.52 16.63 -24.77
N LEU A 335 -19.01 16.05 -23.70
CA LEU A 335 -19.64 14.75 -23.78
C LEU A 335 -20.90 14.96 -24.64
N GLU A 336 -20.81 14.68 -25.92
CA GLU A 336 -22.02 14.40 -26.69
C GLU A 336 -22.43 12.97 -26.34
N VAL A 337 -23.63 12.87 -25.78
CA VAL A 337 -24.36 11.64 -25.44
C VAL A 337 -24.61 10.81 -26.71
#